data_6361ce0a0fb43646bba8889745468fb7
#
_entry.id   6361ce0a0fb43646bba8889745468fb7
#
_cell.length_a   1.000
_cell.length_b   1.000
_cell.length_c   1.000
_cell.angle_alpha   90.00
_cell.angle_beta   90.00
_cell.angle_gamma   90.00
#
_symmetry.space_group_name_H-M   'P 1'
#
loop_
_entity.id
_entity.type
_entity.pdbx_description
1 polymer ?
#
loop_
_entity_poly.entity_id
_entity_poly.type
_entity_poly.pdbx_seq_one_letter_code
_entity_poly.pdbx_strand_id
1 'polypeptide(L)'
;MQRFHIEVLLALVTGWCALALPVFATDHTHYDAAFLPVMRDVVEGIRPLSLGLLFVAGVCLGVFAAAPTWVLGLGSVASLPAWSAIDMFMGEDHNLFPIEWTIYALYALTSTIGAILGRAIRKQIIW
;
A
#
# COMPACT_ATOMS: atom_id res chain seq x y z
N MET A 1 17.51 -16.03 2.16
CA MET A 1 16.45 -15.87 1.12
C MET A 1 15.04 -15.96 1.70
N GLN A 2 14.67 -16.98 2.46
CA GLN A 2 13.30 -17.14 3.00
C GLN A 2 12.81 -15.93 3.83
N ARG A 3 13.63 -15.36 4.70
CA ARG A 3 13.25 -14.21 5.54
C ARG A 3 12.87 -12.98 4.72
N PHE A 4 13.62 -12.68 3.66
CA PHE A 4 13.33 -11.56 2.76
C PHE A 4 11.95 -11.69 2.11
N HIS A 5 11.61 -12.90 1.60
CA HIS A 5 10.29 -13.12 0.98
C HIS A 5 9.14 -12.99 1.99
N ILE A 6 9.35 -13.44 3.22
CA ILE A 6 8.37 -13.27 4.30
C ILE A 6 8.15 -11.80 4.61
N GLU A 7 9.22 -11.00 4.71
CA GLU A 7 9.14 -9.57 4.99
C GLU A 7 8.43 -8.79 3.86
N VAL A 8 8.67 -9.15 2.59
CA VAL A 8 7.96 -8.58 1.44
C VAL A 8 6.48 -8.97 1.45
N LEU A 9 6.16 -10.22 1.76
CA LEU A 9 4.78 -10.68 1.89
C LEU A 9 4.06 -9.97 3.03
N LEU A 10 4.71 -9.79 4.17
CA LEU A 10 4.16 -9.00 5.28
C LEU A 10 3.92 -7.54 4.88
N ALA A 11 4.83 -6.93 4.12
CA ALA A 11 4.64 -5.58 3.60
C ALA A 11 3.41 -5.51 2.68
N LEU A 12 3.24 -6.48 1.78
CA LEU A 12 2.08 -6.57 0.89
C LEU A 12 0.77 -6.69 1.67
N VAL A 13 0.70 -7.59 2.64
CA VAL A 13 -0.51 -7.84 3.43
C VAL A 13 -0.85 -6.63 4.31
N THR A 14 0.12 -6.08 5.02
CA THR A 14 -0.11 -4.91 5.89
C THR A 14 -0.49 -3.67 5.09
N GLY A 15 0.14 -3.47 3.94
CA GLY A 15 -0.19 -2.38 3.02
C GLY A 15 -1.60 -2.53 2.45
N TRP A 16 -1.97 -3.73 2.01
CA TRP A 16 -3.33 -4.00 1.54
C TRP A 16 -4.37 -3.74 2.64
N CYS A 17 -4.14 -4.19 3.86
CA CYS A 17 -5.01 -3.90 5.00
C CYS A 17 -5.13 -2.41 5.27
N ALA A 18 -4.02 -1.66 5.24
CA ALA A 18 -4.01 -0.22 5.47
C ALA A 18 -4.81 0.56 4.41
N LEU A 19 -4.85 0.06 3.17
CA LEU A 19 -5.61 0.65 2.08
C LEU A 19 -7.08 0.23 2.10
N ALA A 20 -7.38 -1.02 2.43
CA ALA A 20 -8.72 -1.57 2.42
C ALA A 20 -9.56 -1.17 3.64
N LEU A 21 -8.96 -1.12 4.84
CA LEU A 21 -9.68 -0.79 6.09
C LEU A 21 -10.48 0.52 6.03
N PRO A 22 -9.94 1.65 5.51
CA PRO A 22 -10.71 2.89 5.41
C PRO A 22 -11.89 2.78 4.45
N VAL A 23 -11.80 1.95 3.43
CA VAL A 23 -12.89 1.72 2.47
C VAL A 23 -14.03 0.98 3.15
N PHE A 24 -13.73 -0.05 3.96
CA PHE A 24 -14.75 -0.77 4.73
C PHE A 24 -15.37 0.05 5.86
N ALA A 25 -14.64 1.05 6.39
CA ALA A 25 -15.11 1.90 7.47
C ALA A 25 -15.99 3.08 7.00
N THR A 26 -15.99 3.40 5.71
CA THR A 26 -16.81 4.47 5.13
C THR A 26 -17.91 3.87 4.26
N ASP A 27 -19.10 4.52 4.23
CA ASP A 27 -20.19 4.10 3.35
C ASP A 27 -19.73 4.10 1.90
N HIS A 28 -19.86 2.93 1.26
CA HIS A 28 -19.43 2.73 -0.12
C HIS A 28 -20.48 3.26 -1.08
N THR A 29 -20.06 4.07 -2.02
CA THR A 29 -20.80 4.21 -3.26
C THR A 29 -20.62 2.91 -4.04
N HIS A 30 -21.71 2.15 -4.20
CA HIS A 30 -21.69 0.91 -4.97
C HIS A 30 -21.40 1.23 -6.43
N TYR A 31 -20.22 0.86 -6.90
CA TYR A 31 -19.95 0.79 -8.32
C TYR A 31 -20.35 -0.59 -8.83
N ASP A 32 -21.29 -0.61 -9.78
CA ASP A 32 -21.94 -1.84 -10.28
C ASP A 32 -21.05 -2.76 -11.11
N ALA A 33 -19.76 -2.52 -11.22
CA ALA A 33 -18.93 -3.33 -12.07
C ALA A 33 -17.47 -3.31 -11.65
N ALA A 34 -17.05 -4.17 -10.81
CA ALA A 34 -15.64 -4.48 -10.72
C ALA A 34 -15.41 -5.78 -9.98
N PHE A 35 -14.45 -6.53 -10.44
CA PHE A 35 -13.97 -7.75 -9.80
C PHE A 35 -13.57 -7.52 -8.32
N LEU A 36 -13.16 -6.29 -7.98
CA LEU A 36 -12.87 -5.85 -6.61
C LEU A 36 -13.23 -4.36 -6.45
N PRO A 37 -14.50 -4.02 -6.15
CA PRO A 37 -14.93 -2.62 -5.99
C PRO A 37 -14.12 -1.85 -4.94
N VAL A 38 -13.63 -2.53 -3.89
CA VAL A 38 -12.79 -1.96 -2.84
C VAL A 38 -11.49 -1.38 -3.39
N MET A 39 -10.85 -2.05 -4.34
CA MET A 39 -9.59 -1.57 -4.92
C MET A 39 -9.78 -0.34 -5.80
N ARG A 40 -10.90 -0.27 -6.49
CA ARG A 40 -11.25 0.91 -7.27
C ARG A 40 -11.46 2.13 -6.38
N ASP A 41 -12.17 1.99 -5.27
CA ASP A 41 -12.38 3.05 -4.30
C ASP A 41 -11.06 3.54 -3.67
N VAL A 42 -10.08 2.65 -3.51
CA VAL A 42 -8.73 3.02 -3.06
C VAL A 42 -8.00 3.89 -4.09
N VAL A 43 -8.18 3.60 -5.37
CA VAL A 43 -7.50 4.31 -6.47
C VAL A 43 -8.17 5.65 -6.78
N GLU A 44 -9.49 5.71 -6.77
CA GLU A 44 -10.25 6.91 -7.11
C GLU A 44 -10.22 8.02 -6.04
N GLY A 45 -9.81 7.69 -4.81
CA GLY A 45 -9.78 8.65 -3.72
C GLY A 45 -8.54 8.55 -2.82
N ILE A 46 -7.72 9.61 -2.78
CA ILE A 46 -6.68 9.72 -1.76
C ILE A 46 -7.37 10.02 -0.43
N ARG A 47 -7.36 9.03 0.47
CA ARG A 47 -7.95 9.18 1.81
C ARG A 47 -6.86 9.47 2.83
N PRO A 48 -6.98 10.55 3.64
CA PRO A 48 -6.01 10.85 4.68
C PRO A 48 -5.81 9.70 5.66
N LEU A 49 -6.87 8.94 5.94
CA LEU A 49 -6.82 7.77 6.81
C LEU A 49 -5.96 6.66 6.21
N SER A 50 -6.07 6.40 4.91
CA SER A 50 -5.21 5.41 4.22
C SER A 50 -3.75 5.81 4.26
N LEU A 51 -3.43 7.09 4.06
CA LEU A 51 -2.07 7.62 4.18
C LEU A 51 -1.54 7.44 5.61
N GLY A 52 -2.35 7.77 6.62
CA GLY A 52 -1.99 7.59 8.02
C GLY A 52 -1.71 6.13 8.37
N LEU A 53 -2.57 5.21 7.94
CA LEU A 53 -2.40 3.77 8.18
C LEU A 53 -1.20 3.20 7.44
N LEU A 54 -0.94 3.62 6.19
CA LEU A 54 0.27 3.23 5.46
C LEU A 54 1.54 3.74 6.11
N PHE A 55 1.52 4.97 6.63
CA PHE A 55 2.64 5.51 7.38
C PHE A 55 2.92 4.69 8.63
N VAL A 56 1.90 4.39 9.44
CA VAL A 56 2.03 3.56 10.65
C VAL A 56 2.49 2.14 10.30
N ALA A 57 1.92 1.53 9.27
CA ALA A 57 2.35 0.23 8.78
C ALA A 57 3.83 0.25 8.34
N GLY A 58 4.24 1.30 7.64
CA GLY A 58 5.63 1.53 7.27
C GLY A 58 6.54 1.62 8.50
N VAL A 59 6.17 2.38 9.53
CA VAL A 59 6.94 2.49 10.79
C VAL A 59 7.09 1.11 11.43
N CYS A 60 6.01 0.36 11.58
CA CYS A 60 6.06 -1.00 12.14
C CYS A 60 6.99 -1.91 11.34
N LEU A 61 6.84 -1.93 10.00
CA LEU A 61 7.71 -2.71 9.13
C LEU A 61 9.18 -2.28 9.27
N GLY A 62 9.45 -0.98 9.34
CA GLY A 62 10.81 -0.45 9.52
C GLY A 62 11.47 -0.86 10.84
N VAL A 63 10.67 -1.00 11.92
CA VAL A 63 11.14 -1.48 13.22
C VAL A 63 11.47 -2.97 13.19
N PHE A 64 10.62 -3.78 12.59
CA PHE A 64 10.73 -5.24 12.71
C PHE A 64 11.40 -5.93 11.52
N ALA A 65 11.32 -5.38 10.31
CA ALA A 65 11.89 -5.98 9.11
C ALA A 65 13.35 -5.58 8.87
N ALA A 66 14.10 -6.47 8.24
CA ALA A 66 15.49 -6.24 7.84
C ALA A 66 15.61 -5.79 6.37
N ALA A 67 14.58 -6.04 5.56
CA ALA A 67 14.56 -5.67 4.14
C ALA A 67 14.77 -4.17 3.93
N PRO A 68 15.33 -3.73 2.80
CA PRO A 68 15.50 -2.31 2.49
C PRO A 68 14.18 -1.53 2.59
N THR A 69 14.23 -0.30 3.12
CA THR A 69 13.01 0.51 3.38
C THR A 69 12.20 0.78 2.12
N TRP A 70 12.86 0.99 0.98
CA TRP A 70 12.19 1.19 -0.30
C TRP A 70 11.46 -0.08 -0.78
N VAL A 71 12.02 -1.29 -0.50
CA VAL A 71 11.36 -2.56 -0.80
C VAL A 71 10.10 -2.72 0.04
N LEU A 72 10.15 -2.35 1.32
CA LEU A 72 8.98 -2.38 2.21
C LEU A 72 7.90 -1.40 1.74
N GLY A 73 8.30 -0.19 1.35
CA GLY A 73 7.38 0.83 0.83
C GLY A 73 6.72 0.41 -0.49
N LEU A 74 7.49 -0.05 -1.46
CA LEU A 74 6.94 -0.55 -2.73
C LEU A 74 6.12 -1.83 -2.53
N GLY A 75 6.57 -2.74 -1.68
CA GLY A 75 5.85 -3.97 -1.35
C GLY A 75 4.47 -3.70 -0.74
N SER A 76 4.35 -2.69 0.10
CA SER A 76 3.08 -2.34 0.75
C SER A 76 2.01 -1.85 -0.23
N VAL A 77 2.38 -1.31 -1.38
CA VAL A 77 1.43 -0.83 -2.40
C VAL A 77 1.39 -1.70 -3.66
N ALA A 78 2.17 -2.77 -3.70
CA ALA A 78 2.30 -3.62 -4.89
C ALA A 78 0.96 -4.27 -5.33
N SER A 79 0.00 -4.40 -4.42
CA SER A 79 -1.36 -4.85 -4.75
C SER A 79 -2.09 -3.93 -5.73
N LEU A 80 -1.82 -2.62 -5.71
CA LEU A 80 -2.49 -1.64 -6.55
C LEU A 80 -2.11 -1.78 -8.03
N PRO A 81 -0.81 -1.73 -8.42
CA PRO A 81 -0.44 -1.93 -9.82
C PRO A 81 -0.74 -3.36 -10.30
N ALA A 82 -0.71 -4.36 -9.42
CA ALA A 82 -1.11 -5.72 -9.78
C ALA A 82 -2.61 -5.77 -10.13
N TRP A 83 -3.45 -5.12 -9.33
CA TRP A 83 -4.89 -5.02 -9.61
C TRP A 83 -5.16 -4.24 -10.89
N SER A 84 -4.50 -3.09 -11.09
CA SER A 84 -4.62 -2.28 -12.32
C SER A 84 -4.25 -3.08 -13.57
N ALA A 85 -3.21 -3.92 -13.49
CA ALA A 85 -2.84 -4.80 -14.58
C ALA A 85 -3.92 -5.86 -14.88
N ILE A 86 -4.51 -6.46 -13.84
CA ILE A 86 -5.61 -7.43 -14.01
C ILE A 86 -6.82 -6.76 -14.68
N ASP A 87 -7.18 -5.56 -14.23
CA ASP A 87 -8.29 -4.78 -14.77
C ASP A 87 -8.11 -4.45 -16.26
N MET A 88 -6.89 -4.07 -16.64
CA MET A 88 -6.53 -3.86 -18.05
C MET A 88 -6.69 -5.13 -18.91
N PHE A 89 -6.34 -6.30 -18.36
CA PHE A 89 -6.51 -7.57 -19.09
C PHE A 89 -7.96 -8.00 -19.22
N MET A 90 -8.82 -7.60 -18.28
CA MET A 90 -10.25 -7.90 -18.31
C MET A 90 -11.07 -6.96 -19.22
N GLY A 91 -10.43 -5.95 -19.81
CA GLY A 91 -11.03 -5.09 -20.83
C GLY A 91 -11.98 -4.01 -20.28
N GLU A 92 -11.91 -3.71 -19.01
CA GLU A 92 -12.59 -2.55 -18.45
C GLU A 92 -11.78 -1.28 -18.77
N ASP A 93 -12.37 -0.38 -19.57
CA ASP A 93 -11.76 0.89 -20.01
C ASP A 93 -11.63 1.88 -18.84
N HIS A 94 -10.61 1.69 -18.00
CA HIS A 94 -10.30 2.59 -16.90
C HIS A 94 -8.96 3.27 -17.14
N ASN A 95 -8.98 4.27 -17.99
CA ASN A 95 -7.80 5.01 -18.40
C ASN A 95 -7.51 6.20 -17.44
N LEU A 96 -7.30 5.92 -16.16
CA LEU A 96 -6.78 6.92 -15.20
C LEU A 96 -5.24 7.04 -15.22
N PHE A 97 -4.57 6.29 -16.10
CA PHE A 97 -3.16 6.51 -16.41
C PHE A 97 -2.96 7.93 -16.98
N PRO A 98 -2.10 8.78 -16.48
CA PRO A 98 -1.01 8.60 -15.51
C PRO A 98 -1.36 8.92 -14.04
N ILE A 99 -2.59 9.32 -13.75
CA ILE A 99 -3.03 9.77 -12.42
C ILE A 99 -2.89 8.63 -11.38
N GLU A 100 -3.27 7.42 -11.75
CA GLU A 100 -3.13 6.24 -10.89
C GLU A 100 -1.68 6.03 -10.43
N TRP A 101 -0.73 6.14 -11.33
CA TRP A 101 0.69 5.97 -11.01
C TRP A 101 1.20 7.03 -10.04
N THR A 102 0.67 8.25 -10.14
CA THR A 102 0.96 9.32 -9.18
C THR A 102 0.43 8.97 -7.79
N ILE A 103 -0.78 8.42 -7.72
CA ILE A 103 -1.40 7.96 -6.46
C ILE A 103 -0.59 6.80 -5.86
N TYR A 104 -0.20 5.82 -6.66
CA TYR A 104 0.63 4.70 -6.21
C TYR A 104 1.99 5.17 -5.68
N ALA A 105 2.62 6.12 -6.37
CA ALA A 105 3.88 6.72 -5.95
C ALA A 105 3.73 7.47 -4.60
N LEU A 106 2.63 8.19 -4.40
CA LEU A 106 2.34 8.88 -3.15
C LEU A 106 2.18 7.90 -1.99
N TYR A 107 1.42 6.83 -2.19
CA TYR A 107 1.23 5.79 -1.19
C TYR A 107 2.55 5.06 -0.86
N ALA A 108 3.33 4.70 -1.88
CA ALA A 108 4.63 4.06 -1.71
C ALA A 108 5.62 4.97 -0.96
N LEU A 109 5.65 6.26 -1.30
CA LEU A 109 6.48 7.25 -0.62
C LEU A 109 6.11 7.38 0.85
N THR A 110 4.81 7.47 1.15
CA THR A 110 4.31 7.56 2.53
C THR A 110 4.74 6.37 3.38
N SER A 111 4.57 5.14 2.86
CA SER A 111 5.01 3.92 3.54
C SER A 111 6.53 3.84 3.67
N THR A 112 7.27 4.27 2.64
CA THR A 112 8.75 4.31 2.67
C THR A 112 9.27 5.26 3.73
N ILE A 113 8.70 6.46 3.85
CA ILE A 113 9.04 7.44 4.89
C ILE A 113 8.77 6.84 6.28
N GLY A 114 7.63 6.20 6.46
CA GLY A 114 7.31 5.45 7.68
C GLY A 114 8.38 4.40 8.00
N ALA A 115 8.79 3.60 7.02
CA ALA A 115 9.80 2.56 7.21
C ALA A 115 11.20 3.12 7.54
N ILE A 116 11.56 4.27 6.98
CA ILE A 116 12.81 4.98 7.33
C ILE A 116 12.77 5.41 8.79
N LEU A 117 11.66 6.02 9.23
CA LEU A 117 11.48 6.45 10.61
C LEU A 117 11.50 5.25 11.56
N GLY A 118 10.78 4.17 11.24
CA GLY A 118 10.78 2.94 12.03
C GLY A 118 12.18 2.37 12.21
N ARG A 119 12.99 2.38 11.15
CA ARG A 119 14.38 1.94 11.20
C ARG A 119 15.27 2.86 12.06
N ALA A 120 15.04 4.16 12.03
CA ALA A 120 15.72 5.11 12.89
C ALA A 120 15.40 4.87 14.38
N ILE A 121 14.11 4.64 14.70
CA ILE A 121 13.66 4.29 16.05
C ILE A 121 14.32 2.98 16.52
N ARG A 122 14.33 1.95 15.68
CA ARG A 122 15.00 0.68 16.01
C ARG A 122 16.46 0.88 16.41
N LYS A 123 17.20 1.73 15.69
CA LYS A 123 18.61 2.01 16.00
C LYS A 123 18.79 2.68 17.35
N GLN A 124 17.80 3.46 17.81
CA GLN A 124 17.86 4.13 19.12
C GLN A 124 17.50 3.20 20.29
N ILE A 125 16.66 2.19 20.04
CA ILE A 125 16.19 1.27 21.10
C ILE A 125 17.18 0.13 21.35
N ILE A 126 17.94 -0.27 20.34
CA ILE A 126 18.86 -1.43 20.41
C ILE A 126 20.27 -1.03 20.90
N TRP A 127 20.48 0.24 21.26
CA TRP A 127 21.70 0.71 21.94
C TRP A 127 21.44 0.76 23.47
#